data_7bc3c2ec221f47103a2f2bafb5cf13a0
#
_entry.id   7bc3c2ec221f47103a2f2bafb5cf13a0
#
_cell.length_a   1.000
_cell.length_b   1.000
_cell.length_c   1.000
_cell.angle_alpha   90.00
_cell.angle_beta   90.00
_cell.angle_gamma   90.00
#
_symmetry.space_group_name_H-M   'P 1'
#
loop_
_entity.id
_entity.type
_entity.pdbx_description
1 polymer ?
#
loop_
_entity_poly.entity_id
_entity_poly.type
_entity_poly.pdbx_seq_one_letter_code
_entity_poly.pdbx_strand_id
1 'polypeptide(L)'
;MPLSLRLKLIASLVPDGARVCDIGTDHAYLPIELIKSGKAIRVIATDIREKPLENARKNIRKSGVTEIDLRLCDGLSAVEKSETDSVIIAGMGGEVISGIISRAKWLKEKPYNLLILQPTTSPEELRRFLIANCFEITSDTAISENGKLYSVMTAVFTGNKISVPEYFYYVGKVDPKTEDGFFYIQKQYRRAKSCADALFGLPEKKTEYLHFKELSEHIGRLLNYGE
;
A
#
# COMPACT_ATOMS: atom_id res chain seq x y z
N MET A 1 18.88 -9.43 10.34
CA MET A 1 17.78 -10.37 10.07
C MET A 1 17.30 -10.10 8.66
N PRO A 2 17.14 -11.07 7.79
CA PRO A 2 16.69 -10.80 6.41
C PRO A 2 15.26 -10.23 6.42
N LEU A 3 14.99 -9.27 5.51
CA LEU A 3 13.65 -8.76 5.30
C LEU A 3 12.70 -9.87 4.82
N SER A 4 11.44 -9.78 5.22
CA SER A 4 10.37 -10.59 4.66
C SER A 4 10.17 -10.29 3.16
N LEU A 5 9.53 -11.20 2.42
CA LEU A 5 9.28 -11.02 0.98
C LEU A 5 8.54 -9.72 0.69
N ARG A 6 7.54 -9.41 1.48
CA ARG A 6 6.74 -8.19 1.38
C ARG A 6 7.60 -6.93 1.58
N LEU A 7 8.46 -6.90 2.60
CA LEU A 7 9.35 -5.77 2.84
C LEU A 7 10.45 -5.65 1.77
N LYS A 8 10.91 -6.77 1.20
CA LYS A 8 11.83 -6.75 0.04
C LYS A 8 11.17 -6.14 -1.19
N LEU A 9 9.91 -6.48 -1.46
CA LEU A 9 9.15 -5.87 -2.55
C LEU A 9 9.02 -4.37 -2.32
N ILE A 10 8.65 -3.93 -1.11
CA ILE A 10 8.56 -2.50 -0.77
C ILE A 10 9.90 -1.81 -0.99
N ALA A 11 11.01 -2.38 -0.52
CA ALA A 11 12.35 -1.83 -0.71
C ALA A 11 12.73 -1.69 -2.19
N SER A 12 12.35 -2.65 -3.04
CA SER A 12 12.64 -2.62 -4.48
C SER A 12 11.93 -1.48 -5.21
N LEU A 13 10.80 -1.02 -4.69
CA LEU A 13 10.01 0.08 -5.27
C LEU A 13 10.53 1.47 -4.89
N VAL A 14 11.45 1.55 -3.94
CA VAL A 14 12.10 2.83 -3.57
C VAL A 14 13.10 3.22 -4.66
N PRO A 15 13.05 4.46 -5.19
CA PRO A 15 14.05 4.97 -6.12
C PRO A 15 15.44 5.03 -5.47
N ASP A 16 16.49 4.82 -6.28
CA ASP A 16 17.87 4.89 -5.80
C ASP A 16 18.23 6.32 -5.34
N GLY A 17 18.86 6.41 -4.19
CA GLY A 17 19.27 7.69 -3.61
C GLY A 17 18.13 8.53 -3.02
N ALA A 18 16.95 7.96 -2.80
CA ALA A 18 15.80 8.68 -2.26
C ALA A 18 15.98 9.09 -0.79
N ARG A 19 15.32 10.17 -0.41
CA ARG A 19 15.03 10.48 1.00
C ARG A 19 13.66 9.87 1.31
N VAL A 20 13.62 8.98 2.29
CA VAL A 20 12.44 8.15 2.57
C VAL A 20 11.83 8.51 3.92
N CYS A 21 10.51 8.53 4.01
CA CYS A 21 9.79 8.48 5.29
C CYS A 21 9.09 7.12 5.42
N ASP A 22 9.42 6.34 6.47
CA ASP A 22 8.80 5.05 6.81
C ASP A 22 7.89 5.21 8.02
N ILE A 23 6.59 5.03 7.83
CA ILE A 23 5.56 5.27 8.85
C ILE A 23 5.14 3.96 9.50
N GLY A 24 5.20 3.89 10.84
CA GLY A 24 4.95 2.68 11.61
C GLY A 24 6.12 1.71 11.54
N THR A 25 7.32 2.25 11.75
CA THR A 25 8.58 1.54 11.46
C THR A 25 8.85 0.33 12.36
N ASP A 26 8.17 0.21 13.52
CA ASP A 26 8.29 -0.84 14.54
C ASP A 26 9.76 -1.17 14.91
N HIS A 27 10.45 -2.01 14.16
CA HIS A 27 11.82 -2.44 14.42
C HIS A 27 12.90 -1.78 13.54
N ALA A 28 12.54 -0.88 12.63
CA ALA A 28 13.40 -0.22 11.65
C ALA A 28 14.17 -1.18 10.72
N TYR A 29 13.67 -2.40 10.49
CA TYR A 29 14.35 -3.33 9.56
C TYR A 29 14.38 -2.81 8.13
N LEU A 30 13.26 -2.26 7.64
CA LEU A 30 13.18 -1.67 6.30
C LEU A 30 14.07 -0.41 6.18
N PRO A 31 14.03 0.59 7.08
CA PRO A 31 14.96 1.70 7.10
C PRO A 31 16.44 1.30 7.04
N ILE A 32 16.84 0.33 7.86
CA ILE A 32 18.23 -0.16 7.91
C ILE A 32 18.63 -0.78 6.55
N GLU A 33 17.77 -1.59 5.96
CA GLU A 33 18.03 -2.20 4.65
C GLU A 33 18.13 -1.16 3.55
N LEU A 34 17.23 -0.17 3.52
CA LEU A 34 17.25 0.91 2.52
C LEU A 34 18.56 1.71 2.55
N ILE A 35 19.10 2.00 3.73
CA ILE A 35 20.41 2.68 3.85
C ILE A 35 21.53 1.74 3.43
N LYS A 36 21.57 0.49 3.93
CA LYS A 36 22.67 -0.46 3.62
C LYS A 36 22.75 -0.84 2.16
N SER A 37 21.64 -0.93 1.48
CA SER A 37 21.57 -1.23 0.04
C SER A 37 21.81 -0.01 -0.86
N GLY A 38 21.94 1.19 -0.30
CA GLY A 38 22.09 2.44 -1.08
C GLY A 38 20.80 2.93 -1.73
N LYS A 39 19.66 2.28 -1.46
CA LYS A 39 18.35 2.72 -1.96
C LYS A 39 17.95 4.08 -1.40
N ALA A 40 18.23 4.31 -0.12
CA ALA A 40 18.00 5.61 0.50
C ALA A 40 19.30 6.24 1.00
N ILE A 41 19.42 7.56 0.86
CA ILE A 41 20.51 8.36 1.44
C ILE A 41 20.16 8.85 2.85
N ARG A 42 18.88 8.92 3.17
CA ARG A 42 18.35 9.27 4.49
C ARG A 42 16.96 8.66 4.67
N VAL A 43 16.67 8.20 5.89
CA VAL A 43 15.34 7.73 6.26
C VAL A 43 14.85 8.44 7.52
N ILE A 44 13.63 8.98 7.48
CA ILE A 44 12.87 9.36 8.66
C ILE A 44 11.96 8.18 8.98
N ALA A 45 12.09 7.62 10.17
CA ALA A 45 11.30 6.49 10.60
C ALA A 45 10.39 6.90 11.76
N THR A 46 9.08 6.79 11.58
CA THR A 46 8.11 7.29 12.58
C THR A 46 7.30 6.15 13.19
N ASP A 47 6.89 6.30 14.42
CA ASP A 47 5.85 5.49 15.07
C ASP A 47 5.09 6.37 16.09
N ILE A 48 3.82 6.03 16.33
CA ILE A 48 2.99 6.73 17.32
C ILE A 48 3.28 6.26 18.76
N ARG A 49 4.01 5.16 18.92
CA ARG A 49 4.30 4.53 20.22
C ARG A 49 5.80 4.53 20.50
N GLU A 50 6.19 4.84 21.73
CA GLU A 50 7.59 4.89 22.16
C GLU A 50 8.27 3.51 22.10
N LYS A 51 7.59 2.44 22.54
CA LYS A 51 8.18 1.09 22.61
C LYS A 51 8.70 0.56 21.27
N PRO A 52 7.98 0.66 20.13
CA PRO A 52 8.52 0.37 18.81
C PRO A 52 9.78 1.18 18.49
N LEU A 53 9.78 2.49 18.77
CA LEU A 53 10.95 3.35 18.53
C LEU A 53 12.16 2.97 19.36
N GLU A 54 11.99 2.51 20.60
CA GLU A 54 13.08 1.96 21.42
C GLU A 54 13.69 0.72 20.78
N ASN A 55 12.87 -0.18 20.23
CA ASN A 55 13.34 -1.35 19.50
C ASN A 55 14.08 -0.94 18.22
N ALA A 56 13.51 -0.01 17.46
CA ALA A 56 14.14 0.57 16.27
C ALA A 56 15.51 1.17 16.63
N ARG A 57 15.61 1.98 17.69
CA ARG A 57 16.85 2.60 18.16
C ARG A 57 17.94 1.56 18.48
N LYS A 58 17.56 0.45 19.16
CA LYS A 58 18.49 -0.66 19.44
C LYS A 58 19.00 -1.33 18.17
N ASN A 59 18.12 -1.56 17.20
CA ASN A 59 18.48 -2.20 15.94
C ASN A 59 19.35 -1.30 15.07
N ILE A 60 19.03 0.00 14.98
CA ILE A 60 19.84 0.99 14.27
C ILE A 60 21.26 1.04 14.84
N ARG A 61 21.41 1.16 16.18
CA ARG A 61 22.73 1.13 16.83
C ARG A 61 23.53 -0.15 16.50
N LYS A 62 22.87 -1.32 16.52
CA LYS A 62 23.52 -2.60 16.19
C LYS A 62 23.90 -2.69 14.70
N SER A 63 23.19 -2.01 13.82
CA SER A 63 23.45 -2.03 12.38
C SER A 63 24.61 -1.15 11.95
N GLY A 64 24.99 -0.15 12.77
CA GLY A 64 26.03 0.82 12.47
C GLY A 64 25.61 1.93 11.49
N VAL A 65 24.32 2.01 11.08
CA VAL A 65 23.83 3.10 10.22
C VAL A 65 23.52 4.35 11.06
N THR A 66 23.76 5.53 10.50
CA THR A 66 23.58 6.84 11.16
C THR A 66 22.53 7.72 10.46
N GLU A 67 22.13 7.37 9.23
CA GLU A 67 21.30 8.17 8.34
C GLU A 67 19.79 7.96 8.60
N ILE A 68 19.43 7.41 9.76
CA ILE A 68 18.04 7.17 10.16
C ILE A 68 17.66 8.07 11.34
N ASP A 69 16.65 8.93 11.11
CA ASP A 69 16.06 9.82 12.11
C ASP A 69 14.76 9.20 12.65
N LEU A 70 14.69 8.95 13.96
CA LEU A 70 13.53 8.38 14.64
C LEU A 70 12.65 9.47 15.23
N ARG A 71 11.35 9.47 14.90
CA ARG A 71 10.39 10.46 15.41
C ARG A 71 9.16 9.80 16.01
N LEU A 72 8.81 10.20 17.22
CA LEU A 72 7.55 9.86 17.88
C LEU A 72 6.46 10.81 17.38
N CYS A 73 5.61 10.35 16.47
CA CYS A 73 4.52 11.18 15.93
C CYS A 73 3.42 10.33 15.30
N ASP A 74 2.24 10.93 15.10
CA ASP A 74 1.13 10.32 14.36
C ASP A 74 1.34 10.53 12.85
N GLY A 75 1.70 9.45 12.17
CA GLY A 75 1.90 9.44 10.72
C GLY A 75 2.97 10.43 10.27
N LEU A 76 2.57 11.43 9.51
CA LEU A 76 3.43 12.47 8.91
C LEU A 76 3.41 13.80 9.68
N SER A 77 2.84 13.85 10.89
CA SER A 77 2.63 15.12 11.62
C SER A 77 3.91 15.86 12.01
N ALA A 78 5.03 15.16 12.09
CA ALA A 78 6.35 15.73 12.40
C ALA A 78 7.33 15.58 11.21
N VAL A 79 6.82 15.51 9.98
CA VAL A 79 7.61 15.38 8.75
C VAL A 79 7.26 16.52 7.80
N GLU A 80 8.29 17.21 7.34
CA GLU A 80 8.11 18.27 6.35
C GLU A 80 8.32 17.74 4.93
N LYS A 81 7.65 18.37 3.99
CA LYS A 81 7.75 18.02 2.56
C LYS A 81 9.19 18.00 2.05
N SER A 82 10.00 18.96 2.47
CA SER A 82 11.39 19.13 2.05
C SER A 82 12.31 18.00 2.50
N GLU A 83 11.87 17.16 3.43
CA GLU A 83 12.69 16.12 4.04
C GLU A 83 12.56 14.76 3.33
N THR A 84 11.58 14.57 2.44
CA THR A 84 11.28 13.27 1.85
C THR A 84 10.89 13.36 0.38
N ASP A 85 11.30 12.37 -0.41
CA ASP A 85 10.92 12.16 -1.81
C ASP A 85 9.96 10.98 -1.94
N SER A 86 10.02 10.03 -1.00
CA SER A 86 9.19 8.84 -0.98
C SER A 86 8.63 8.57 0.42
N VAL A 87 7.35 8.23 0.49
CA VAL A 87 6.65 7.91 1.74
C VAL A 87 6.19 6.46 1.68
N ILE A 88 6.61 5.67 2.67
CA ILE A 88 6.20 4.27 2.83
C ILE A 88 5.19 4.19 3.98
N ILE A 89 4.04 3.57 3.73
CA ILE A 89 3.05 3.25 4.77
C ILE A 89 2.65 1.78 4.59
N ALA A 90 3.23 0.91 5.41
CA ALA A 90 3.07 -0.54 5.26
C ALA A 90 2.56 -1.20 6.55
N GLY A 91 1.78 -2.27 6.39
CA GLY A 91 1.33 -3.06 7.54
C GLY A 91 0.14 -2.47 8.30
N MET A 92 -0.56 -1.50 7.74
CA MET A 92 -1.71 -0.83 8.33
C MET A 92 -3.00 -1.14 7.55
N GLY A 93 -4.17 -0.88 8.13
CA GLY A 93 -5.44 -0.94 7.40
C GLY A 93 -5.57 0.18 6.36
N GLY A 94 -6.27 -0.08 5.25
CA GLY A 94 -6.44 0.91 4.18
C GLY A 94 -7.06 2.22 4.65
N GLU A 95 -8.00 2.18 5.58
CA GLU A 95 -8.61 3.36 6.18
C GLU A 95 -7.60 4.19 7.00
N VAL A 96 -6.72 3.52 7.75
CA VAL A 96 -5.65 4.18 8.52
C VAL A 96 -4.69 4.89 7.58
N ILE A 97 -4.26 4.21 6.50
CA ILE A 97 -3.39 4.76 5.46
C ILE A 97 -4.05 6.00 4.83
N SER A 98 -5.32 5.89 4.44
CA SER A 98 -6.10 6.99 3.87
C SER A 98 -6.18 8.18 4.83
N GLY A 99 -6.38 7.93 6.13
CA GLY A 99 -6.40 8.96 7.17
C GLY A 99 -5.05 9.68 7.30
N ILE A 100 -3.93 8.96 7.27
CA ILE A 100 -2.59 9.57 7.31
C ILE A 100 -2.36 10.46 6.09
N ILE A 101 -2.65 9.97 4.88
CA ILE A 101 -2.50 10.71 3.62
C ILE A 101 -3.38 11.97 3.62
N SER A 102 -4.62 11.87 4.10
CA SER A 102 -5.58 13.00 4.09
C SER A 102 -5.14 14.17 4.98
N ARG A 103 -4.46 13.87 6.10
CA ARG A 103 -3.93 14.88 7.02
C ARG A 103 -2.66 15.57 6.49
N ALA A 104 -1.85 14.90 5.70
CA ALA A 104 -0.61 15.45 5.11
C ALA A 104 -0.90 16.17 3.79
N LYS A 105 -1.47 17.38 3.86
CA LYS A 105 -1.88 18.15 2.68
C LYS A 105 -0.74 18.45 1.71
N TRP A 106 0.48 18.55 2.21
CA TRP A 106 1.69 18.80 1.43
C TRP A 106 2.04 17.68 0.43
N LEU A 107 1.47 16.47 0.60
CA LEU A 107 1.59 15.40 -0.42
C LEU A 107 0.95 15.78 -1.76
N LYS A 108 0.10 16.80 -1.79
CA LYS A 108 -0.53 17.37 -2.99
C LYS A 108 0.24 18.56 -3.58
N GLU A 109 1.42 18.88 -3.06
CA GLU A 109 2.25 19.99 -3.49
C GLU A 109 3.48 19.49 -4.29
N LYS A 110 3.91 20.25 -5.31
CA LYS A 110 5.12 19.93 -6.12
C LYS A 110 6.42 20.19 -5.35
N PRO A 111 7.51 19.43 -5.57
CA PRO A 111 7.53 18.16 -6.31
C PRO A 111 6.72 17.09 -5.57
N TYR A 112 6.06 16.18 -6.33
CA TYR A 112 5.19 15.18 -5.74
C TYR A 112 5.99 14.00 -5.19
N ASN A 113 5.63 13.55 -3.99
CA ASN A 113 6.23 12.37 -3.38
C ASN A 113 5.67 11.08 -3.99
N LEU A 114 6.55 10.08 -4.12
CA LEU A 114 6.14 8.71 -4.38
C LEU A 114 5.56 8.10 -3.10
N LEU A 115 4.33 7.63 -3.16
CA LEU A 115 3.73 6.84 -2.09
C LEU A 115 3.92 5.36 -2.38
N ILE A 116 4.42 4.59 -1.40
CA ILE A 116 4.54 3.13 -1.45
C ILE A 116 3.67 2.59 -0.31
N LEU A 117 2.55 1.99 -0.67
CA LEU A 117 1.47 1.69 0.25
C LEU A 117 1.20 0.18 0.31
N GLN A 118 1.15 -0.38 1.51
CA GLN A 118 0.81 -1.78 1.69
C GLN A 118 -0.28 -1.94 2.74
N PRO A 119 -1.56 -1.96 2.32
CA PRO A 119 -2.67 -2.21 3.22
C PRO A 119 -2.73 -3.68 3.64
N THR A 120 -3.04 -3.93 4.92
CA THR A 120 -3.30 -5.28 5.45
C THR A 120 -4.77 -5.66 5.35
N THR A 121 -5.65 -4.67 5.37
CA THR A 121 -7.11 -4.78 5.23
C THR A 121 -7.63 -3.66 4.34
N SER A 122 -8.80 -3.85 3.75
CA SER A 122 -9.53 -2.84 2.95
C SER A 122 -8.69 -2.16 1.85
N PRO A 123 -7.95 -2.92 1.01
CA PRO A 123 -7.19 -2.34 -0.10
C PRO A 123 -8.10 -1.63 -1.11
N GLU A 124 -9.34 -2.09 -1.28
CA GLU A 124 -10.35 -1.50 -2.14
C GLU A 124 -10.71 -0.07 -1.69
N GLU A 125 -10.87 0.16 -0.38
CA GLU A 125 -11.18 1.49 0.15
C GLU A 125 -10.00 2.45 0.01
N LEU A 126 -8.77 1.95 0.18
CA LEU A 126 -7.58 2.76 -0.09
C LEU A 126 -7.49 3.18 -1.55
N ARG A 127 -7.75 2.28 -2.51
CA ARG A 127 -7.77 2.63 -3.94
C ARG A 127 -8.87 3.64 -4.27
N ARG A 128 -10.09 3.50 -3.69
CA ARG A 128 -11.16 4.49 -3.83
C ARG A 128 -10.72 5.86 -3.32
N PHE A 129 -10.13 5.90 -2.13
CA PHE A 129 -9.63 7.13 -1.54
C PHE A 129 -8.57 7.80 -2.45
N LEU A 130 -7.60 7.05 -2.95
CA LEU A 130 -6.55 7.58 -3.82
C LEU A 130 -7.12 8.19 -5.10
N ILE A 131 -7.97 7.45 -5.82
CA ILE A 131 -8.60 7.91 -7.07
C ILE A 131 -9.48 9.15 -6.80
N ALA A 132 -10.32 9.12 -5.77
CA ALA A 132 -11.20 10.24 -5.43
C ALA A 132 -10.42 11.51 -5.03
N ASN A 133 -9.19 11.36 -4.54
CA ASN A 133 -8.30 12.46 -4.15
C ASN A 133 -7.25 12.82 -5.20
N CYS A 134 -7.45 12.43 -6.47
CA CYS A 134 -6.59 12.74 -7.61
C CYS A 134 -5.14 12.20 -7.49
N PHE A 135 -4.97 11.07 -6.79
CA PHE A 135 -3.76 10.28 -6.86
C PHE A 135 -3.89 9.24 -7.98
N GLU A 136 -2.86 9.09 -8.77
CA GLU A 136 -2.73 8.00 -9.73
C GLU A 136 -2.01 6.83 -9.09
N ILE A 137 -2.60 5.64 -9.15
CA ILE A 137 -1.93 4.39 -8.78
C ILE A 137 -1.06 4.00 -9.97
N THR A 138 0.26 4.08 -9.79
CA THR A 138 1.23 3.83 -10.88
C THR A 138 1.57 2.36 -11.04
N SER A 139 1.60 1.60 -9.93
CA SER A 139 1.73 0.14 -9.94
C SER A 139 0.96 -0.51 -8.80
N ASP A 140 0.68 -1.80 -8.92
CA ASP A 140 0.08 -2.60 -7.86
C ASP A 140 0.55 -4.05 -8.05
N THR A 141 1.27 -4.58 -7.08
CA THR A 141 1.90 -5.91 -7.16
C THR A 141 1.38 -6.78 -6.03
N ALA A 142 0.82 -7.93 -6.38
CA ALA A 142 0.42 -8.93 -5.38
C ALA A 142 1.64 -9.66 -4.85
N ILE A 143 1.60 -10.05 -3.59
CA ILE A 143 2.62 -10.85 -2.93
C ILE A 143 2.03 -11.76 -1.87
N SER A 144 2.47 -13.01 -1.87
CA SER A 144 2.13 -14.01 -0.87
C SER A 144 3.18 -14.04 0.23
N GLU A 145 2.73 -13.99 1.47
CA GLU A 145 3.59 -14.11 2.65
C GLU A 145 2.84 -14.81 3.78
N ASN A 146 3.41 -15.88 4.33
CA ASN A 146 2.82 -16.66 5.43
C ASN A 146 1.37 -17.10 5.18
N GLY A 147 1.07 -17.53 3.96
CA GLY A 147 -0.26 -17.98 3.54
C GLY A 147 -1.30 -16.86 3.37
N LYS A 148 -0.89 -15.62 3.42
CA LYS A 148 -1.75 -14.46 3.15
C LYS A 148 -1.31 -13.74 1.88
N LEU A 149 -2.30 -13.28 1.12
CA LEU A 149 -2.09 -12.47 -0.08
C LEU A 149 -2.29 -11.00 0.26
N TYR A 150 -1.31 -10.19 -0.11
CA TYR A 150 -1.31 -8.74 0.02
C TYR A 150 -1.13 -8.09 -1.34
N SER A 151 -1.39 -6.78 -1.43
CA SER A 151 -0.92 -5.96 -2.53
C SER A 151 -0.04 -4.84 -2.02
N VAL A 152 0.98 -4.49 -2.80
CA VAL A 152 1.84 -3.32 -2.59
C VAL A 152 1.62 -2.40 -3.77
N MET A 153 1.12 -1.22 -3.52
CA MET A 153 0.82 -0.24 -4.57
C MET A 153 1.73 0.98 -4.47
N THR A 154 2.06 1.54 -5.62
CA THR A 154 2.69 2.86 -5.70
C THR A 154 1.69 3.88 -6.21
N ALA A 155 1.73 5.10 -5.69
CA ALA A 155 0.85 6.17 -6.12
C ALA A 155 1.56 7.53 -6.08
N VAL A 156 1.13 8.45 -6.94
CA VAL A 156 1.58 9.85 -6.97
C VAL A 156 0.37 10.77 -7.10
N PHE A 157 0.45 11.95 -6.52
CA PHE A 157 -0.57 12.96 -6.74
C PHE A 157 -0.39 13.56 -8.14
N THR A 158 -1.45 13.58 -8.95
CA THR A 158 -1.43 14.19 -10.28
C THR A 158 -2.31 15.44 -10.40
N GLY A 159 -3.25 15.59 -9.46
CA GLY A 159 -4.29 16.62 -9.54
C GLY A 159 -5.38 16.33 -10.57
N ASN A 160 -5.24 15.27 -11.36
CA ASN A 160 -6.18 14.90 -12.39
C ASN A 160 -7.29 14.00 -11.82
N LYS A 161 -8.53 14.29 -12.17
CA LYS A 161 -9.64 13.36 -11.92
C LYS A 161 -9.56 12.21 -12.89
N ILE A 162 -9.49 10.98 -12.36
CA ILE A 162 -9.44 9.74 -13.13
C ILE A 162 -10.74 8.97 -12.85
N SER A 163 -11.37 8.46 -13.90
CA SER A 163 -12.47 7.51 -13.77
C SER A 163 -11.97 6.11 -14.06
N VAL A 164 -12.27 5.18 -13.18
CA VAL A 164 -11.90 3.77 -13.30
C VAL A 164 -13.14 2.89 -13.15
N PRO A 165 -13.17 1.72 -13.79
CA PRO A 165 -14.28 0.78 -13.60
C PRO A 165 -14.29 0.23 -12.18
N GLU A 166 -15.46 -0.20 -11.71
CA GLU A 166 -15.69 -0.65 -10.33
C GLU A 166 -14.73 -1.77 -9.91
N TYR A 167 -14.48 -2.75 -10.76
CA TYR A 167 -13.57 -3.87 -10.46
C TYR A 167 -12.14 -3.42 -10.16
N PHE A 168 -11.71 -2.26 -10.69
CA PHE A 168 -10.37 -1.73 -10.44
C PHE A 168 -10.11 -1.49 -8.94
N TYR A 169 -11.11 -1.09 -8.18
CA TYR A 169 -10.93 -0.89 -6.74
C TYR A 169 -10.57 -2.19 -6.02
N TYR A 170 -11.03 -3.34 -6.52
CA TYR A 170 -10.78 -4.65 -5.92
C TYR A 170 -9.46 -5.27 -6.34
N VAL A 171 -9.06 -5.11 -7.59
CA VAL A 171 -7.88 -5.76 -8.16
C VAL A 171 -6.72 -4.82 -8.49
N GLY A 172 -6.97 -3.51 -8.63
CA GLY A 172 -5.95 -2.52 -8.97
C GLY A 172 -5.30 -2.78 -10.32
N LYS A 173 -3.99 -2.55 -10.37
CA LYS A 173 -3.10 -2.86 -11.52
C LYS A 173 -2.39 -4.21 -11.36
N VAL A 174 -2.90 -5.12 -10.53
CA VAL A 174 -2.29 -6.43 -10.33
C VAL A 174 -2.28 -7.23 -11.62
N ASP A 175 -1.09 -7.75 -12.00
CA ASP A 175 -0.92 -8.54 -13.21
C ASP A 175 -1.40 -9.98 -12.98
N PRO A 176 -2.47 -10.46 -13.69
CA PRO A 176 -2.98 -11.82 -13.58
C PRO A 176 -2.01 -12.90 -14.08
N LYS A 177 -0.95 -12.52 -14.82
CA LYS A 177 0.03 -13.46 -15.36
C LYS A 177 1.07 -13.92 -14.33
N THR A 178 1.21 -13.21 -13.23
CA THR A 178 2.05 -13.64 -12.11
C THR A 178 1.28 -14.60 -11.22
N GLU A 179 1.97 -15.55 -10.59
CA GLU A 179 1.33 -16.53 -9.71
C GLU A 179 0.58 -15.86 -8.55
N ASP A 180 1.23 -14.97 -7.82
CA ASP A 180 0.60 -14.22 -6.72
C ASP A 180 -0.54 -13.30 -7.22
N GLY A 181 -0.39 -12.72 -8.40
CA GLY A 181 -1.40 -11.89 -9.03
C GLY A 181 -2.64 -12.68 -9.40
N PHE A 182 -2.48 -13.85 -10.01
CA PHE A 182 -3.57 -14.75 -10.31
C PHE A 182 -4.36 -15.13 -9.04
N PHE A 183 -3.67 -15.57 -7.99
CA PHE A 183 -4.32 -15.93 -6.74
C PHE A 183 -4.97 -14.74 -6.03
N TYR A 184 -4.38 -13.55 -6.11
CA TYR A 184 -4.97 -12.33 -5.56
C TYR A 184 -6.28 -11.98 -6.26
N ILE A 185 -6.30 -11.97 -7.60
CA ILE A 185 -7.49 -11.68 -8.39
C ILE A 185 -8.55 -12.77 -8.20
N GLN A 186 -8.14 -14.06 -8.17
CA GLN A 186 -9.04 -15.17 -7.90
C GLN A 186 -9.71 -15.06 -6.51
N LYS A 187 -8.98 -14.60 -5.50
CA LYS A 187 -9.53 -14.33 -4.16
C LYS A 187 -10.62 -13.26 -4.23
N GLN A 188 -10.39 -12.16 -4.97
CA GLN A 188 -11.40 -11.09 -5.13
C GLN A 188 -12.62 -11.58 -5.92
N TYR A 189 -12.41 -12.37 -6.97
CA TYR A 189 -13.49 -13.02 -7.72
C TYR A 189 -14.36 -13.87 -6.81
N ARG A 190 -13.74 -14.79 -6.03
CA ARG A 190 -14.50 -15.68 -5.12
C ARG A 190 -15.28 -14.89 -4.07
N ARG A 191 -14.69 -13.82 -3.53
CA ARG A 191 -15.36 -12.92 -2.57
C ARG A 191 -16.59 -12.26 -3.20
N ALA A 192 -16.45 -11.66 -4.38
CA ALA A 192 -17.55 -11.00 -5.07
C ALA A 192 -18.66 -11.99 -5.45
N LYS A 193 -18.27 -13.18 -5.98
CA LYS A 193 -19.22 -14.25 -6.32
C LYS A 193 -19.96 -14.75 -5.09
N SER A 194 -19.29 -15.00 -3.98
CA SER A 194 -19.93 -15.45 -2.73
C SER A 194 -20.92 -14.42 -2.19
N CYS A 195 -20.61 -13.12 -2.30
CA CYS A 195 -21.56 -12.06 -1.93
C CYS A 195 -22.79 -12.07 -2.86
N ALA A 196 -22.61 -12.22 -4.17
CA ALA A 196 -23.72 -12.33 -5.09
C ALA A 196 -24.61 -13.55 -4.79
N ASP A 197 -23.98 -14.72 -4.62
CA ASP A 197 -24.72 -15.97 -4.33
C ASP A 197 -25.53 -15.87 -3.03
N ALA A 198 -25.00 -15.23 -1.99
CA ALA A 198 -25.70 -15.00 -0.72
C ALA A 198 -26.88 -14.03 -0.81
N LEU A 199 -26.87 -13.12 -1.79
CA LEU A 199 -27.92 -12.12 -2.00
C LEU A 199 -28.97 -12.56 -3.05
N PHE A 200 -28.71 -13.69 -3.73
CA PHE A 200 -29.59 -14.20 -4.77
C PHE A 200 -30.99 -14.54 -4.21
N GLY A 201 -32.02 -14.07 -4.88
CA GLY A 201 -33.41 -14.33 -4.48
C GLY A 201 -33.95 -13.46 -3.34
N LEU A 202 -33.18 -12.47 -2.84
CA LEU A 202 -33.63 -11.51 -1.84
C LEU A 202 -34.13 -10.23 -2.55
N PRO A 203 -35.46 -9.96 -2.66
CA PRO A 203 -35.99 -8.84 -3.42
C PRO A 203 -35.49 -7.48 -2.92
N GLU A 204 -35.37 -7.32 -1.60
CA GLU A 204 -34.90 -6.10 -0.93
C GLU A 204 -33.41 -5.83 -1.15
N LYS A 205 -32.65 -6.84 -1.59
CA LYS A 205 -31.20 -6.79 -1.85
C LYS A 205 -30.84 -6.84 -3.34
N LYS A 206 -31.83 -6.66 -4.21
CA LYS A 206 -31.64 -6.79 -5.67
C LYS A 206 -30.52 -5.90 -6.22
N THR A 207 -30.40 -4.67 -5.75
CA THR A 207 -29.35 -3.73 -6.20
C THR A 207 -27.95 -4.22 -5.78
N GLU A 208 -27.79 -4.67 -4.55
CA GLU A 208 -26.53 -5.22 -4.04
C GLU A 208 -26.17 -6.52 -4.79
N TYR A 209 -27.16 -7.40 -5.02
CA TYR A 209 -26.96 -8.60 -5.81
C TYR A 209 -26.42 -8.28 -7.20
N LEU A 210 -27.07 -7.36 -7.94
CA LEU A 210 -26.64 -6.98 -9.28
C LEU A 210 -25.24 -6.42 -9.30
N HIS A 211 -24.89 -5.57 -8.32
CA HIS A 211 -23.56 -5.02 -8.16
C HIS A 211 -22.50 -6.12 -7.99
N PHE A 212 -22.67 -7.05 -7.06
CA PHE A 212 -21.69 -8.13 -6.86
C PHE A 212 -21.64 -9.13 -7.98
N LYS A 213 -22.77 -9.39 -8.66
CA LYS A 213 -22.83 -10.23 -9.85
C LYS A 213 -21.98 -9.61 -10.97
N GLU A 214 -22.24 -8.37 -11.34
CA GLU A 214 -21.49 -7.65 -12.36
C GLU A 214 -20.00 -7.55 -12.03
N LEU A 215 -19.67 -7.24 -10.76
CA LEU A 215 -18.31 -7.19 -10.26
C LEU A 215 -17.60 -8.54 -10.45
N SER A 216 -18.24 -9.65 -10.05
CA SER A 216 -17.65 -10.98 -10.21
C SER A 216 -17.44 -11.36 -11.68
N GLU A 217 -18.36 -11.01 -12.57
CA GLU A 217 -18.24 -11.24 -14.00
C GLU A 217 -17.05 -10.46 -14.60
N HIS A 218 -16.88 -9.19 -14.22
CA HIS A 218 -15.73 -8.39 -14.68
C HIS A 218 -14.40 -8.92 -14.18
N ILE A 219 -14.30 -9.27 -12.89
CA ILE A 219 -13.06 -9.84 -12.32
C ILE A 219 -12.79 -11.22 -12.94
N GLY A 220 -13.82 -12.04 -13.17
CA GLY A 220 -13.68 -13.35 -13.81
C GLY A 220 -13.07 -13.29 -15.21
N ARG A 221 -13.41 -12.27 -16.01
CA ARG A 221 -12.81 -12.07 -17.35
C ARG A 221 -11.30 -11.83 -17.28
N LEU A 222 -10.79 -11.21 -16.20
CA LEU A 222 -9.34 -10.99 -16.03
C LEU A 222 -8.57 -12.30 -15.81
N LEU A 223 -9.22 -13.33 -15.29
CA LEU A 223 -8.62 -14.65 -15.06
C LEU A 223 -8.61 -15.53 -16.31
N ASN A 224 -9.47 -15.27 -17.29
CA ASN A 224 -9.60 -16.06 -18.53
C ASN A 224 -8.73 -15.53 -19.67
N TYR A 225 -7.97 -14.45 -19.48
CA TYR A 225 -7.02 -13.91 -20.49
C TYR A 225 -5.66 -14.60 -20.46
N GLY A 226 -5.54 -15.73 -19.80
CA GLY A 226 -4.33 -16.54 -19.71
C GLY A 226 -4.37 -17.86 -20.51
N GLU A 227 -5.40 -18.05 -21.36
CA GLU A 227 -5.46 -19.15 -22.34
C GLU A 227 -5.04 -18.72 -23.74
#